data_1f20d97a4f85a96bd92c72a8fdc8b10a
#
_entry.id   1f20d97a4f85a96bd92c72a8fdc8b10a
#
_cell.length_a   1.000
_cell.length_b   1.000
_cell.length_c   1.000
_cell.angle_alpha   90.00
_cell.angle_beta   90.00
_cell.angle_gamma   90.00
#
_symmetry.space_group_name_H-M   'P 1'
#
loop_
_entity.id
_entity.type
_entity.pdbx_description
1 polymer ?
#
loop_
_entity_poly.entity_id
_entity_poly.type
_entity_poly.pdbx_seq_one_letter_code
_entity_poly.pdbx_strand_id
1 'polypeptide(L)'
;NGHGTHITGIAASSATFGSDYLGIAPKSHIVSLKVLDASGNGVQSAFLQGLDWIHEYHRSYQIRIVNISIGSPGSEDSSASKELLKHVNALWDDGLVVCIAGGNHGPKPYSISIPGNSPKIITVGSSDDNFQMIGRKHFSSGYSGRGPTTSCVMKPDVVAPGTNIFSCSLNNRYTIKSGTSMATPVVSGSFALLLEKYPFYTNKDLSLIHI
;
A
#
# COMPACT_ATOMS: atom_id res chain seq x y z
N ASN A 1 16.08 5.99 3.03
CA ASN A 1 15.32 7.12 2.49
C ASN A 1 14.04 7.46 3.29
N GLY A 2 13.72 6.70 4.33
CA GLY A 2 12.59 6.96 5.24
C GLY A 2 11.20 6.68 4.65
N HIS A 3 11.08 6.05 3.49
CA HIS A 3 9.79 5.73 2.88
C HIS A 3 8.97 4.78 3.76
N GLY A 4 9.55 3.63 4.15
CA GLY A 4 8.90 2.66 5.03
C GLY A 4 8.54 3.25 6.40
N THR A 5 9.42 4.08 6.99
CA THR A 5 9.15 4.79 8.25
C THR A 5 7.91 5.67 8.15
N HIS A 6 7.76 6.40 7.03
CA HIS A 6 6.61 7.27 6.79
C HIS A 6 5.31 6.46 6.68
N ILE A 7 5.35 5.37 5.91
CA ILE A 7 4.21 4.45 5.72
C ILE A 7 3.78 3.81 7.04
N THR A 8 4.74 3.29 7.80
CA THR A 8 4.46 2.70 9.12
C THR A 8 3.88 3.73 10.07
N GLY A 9 4.38 4.98 10.00
CA GLY A 9 3.83 6.09 10.77
C GLY A 9 2.35 6.36 10.47
N ILE A 10 1.96 6.36 9.20
CA ILE A 10 0.54 6.53 8.81
C ILE A 10 -0.31 5.37 9.33
N ALA A 11 0.16 4.14 9.17
CA ALA A 11 -0.62 2.96 9.57
C ALA A 11 -0.76 2.86 11.09
N ALA A 12 0.33 3.06 11.86
CA ALA A 12 0.39 2.57 13.23
C ALA A 12 1.23 3.43 14.20
N SER A 13 1.53 4.70 13.91
CA SER A 13 2.26 5.53 14.87
C SER A 13 1.42 5.75 16.14
N SER A 14 2.02 5.46 17.30
CA SER A 14 1.46 5.80 18.62
C SER A 14 1.82 7.21 19.08
N ALA A 15 2.61 7.98 18.30
CA ALA A 15 2.87 9.38 18.58
C ALA A 15 1.58 10.20 18.47
N THR A 16 1.44 11.20 19.34
CA THR A 16 0.25 12.06 19.38
C THR A 16 0.57 13.46 18.91
N PHE A 17 -0.42 14.12 18.33
CA PHE A 17 -0.42 15.55 18.04
C PHE A 17 -1.67 16.14 18.71
N GLY A 18 -1.48 16.86 19.80
CA GLY A 18 -2.58 17.21 20.70
C GLY A 18 -3.17 15.96 21.36
N SER A 19 -4.47 15.75 21.22
CA SER A 19 -5.19 14.57 21.72
C SER A 19 -5.20 13.37 20.74
N ASP A 20 -4.82 13.60 19.47
CA ASP A 20 -5.02 12.63 18.40
C ASP A 20 -3.75 11.85 18.08
N TYR A 21 -3.89 10.58 17.77
CA TYR A 21 -2.80 9.76 17.27
C TYR A 21 -2.46 10.12 15.81
N LEU A 22 -1.17 10.04 15.47
CA LEU A 22 -0.72 10.21 14.09
C LEU A 22 -1.03 9.00 13.21
N GLY A 23 -1.04 7.79 13.78
CA GLY A 23 -1.33 6.56 13.07
C GLY A 23 -2.81 6.18 13.15
N ILE A 24 -3.32 5.56 12.10
CA ILE A 24 -4.72 5.10 12.04
C ILE A 24 -4.99 4.01 13.08
N ALA A 25 -4.07 3.06 13.24
CA ALA A 25 -4.19 1.91 14.16
C ALA A 25 -2.99 1.87 15.14
N PRO A 26 -2.90 2.79 16.12
CA PRO A 26 -1.69 3.05 16.91
C PRO A 26 -1.30 1.91 17.84
N LYS A 27 -2.19 0.92 18.07
CA LYS A 27 -1.93 -0.27 18.88
C LYS A 27 -1.55 -1.50 18.07
N SER A 28 -1.45 -1.38 16.74
CA SER A 28 -1.08 -2.50 15.88
C SER A 28 0.38 -2.87 16.03
N HIS A 29 0.65 -4.18 16.03
CA HIS A 29 2.00 -4.70 15.92
C HIS A 29 2.47 -4.64 14.46
N ILE A 30 3.71 -4.24 14.25
CA ILE A 30 4.29 -4.07 12.91
C ILE A 30 5.44 -5.04 12.70
N VAL A 31 5.37 -5.80 11.62
CA VAL A 31 6.48 -6.55 11.05
C VAL A 31 6.97 -5.79 9.82
N SER A 32 8.21 -5.33 9.84
CA SER A 32 8.79 -4.54 8.76
C SER A 32 9.77 -5.36 7.93
N LEU A 33 9.46 -5.58 6.67
CA LEU A 33 10.34 -6.25 5.72
C LEU A 33 11.02 -5.20 4.82
N LYS A 34 12.33 -5.08 4.97
CA LYS A 34 13.12 -4.12 4.21
C LYS A 34 13.55 -4.74 2.88
N VAL A 35 12.83 -4.44 1.82
CA VAL A 35 13.07 -4.92 0.44
C VAL A 35 13.69 -3.85 -0.47
N LEU A 36 13.85 -2.62 0.02
CA LEU A 36 14.48 -1.51 -0.69
C LEU A 36 15.78 -1.08 -0.01
N ASP A 37 16.74 -0.62 -0.80
CA ASP A 37 17.99 -0.05 -0.31
C ASP A 37 17.83 1.36 0.30
N ALA A 38 18.94 1.97 0.69
CA ALA A 38 18.94 3.31 1.28
C ALA A 38 18.47 4.40 0.30
N SER A 39 18.62 4.18 -1.00
CA SER A 39 18.16 5.09 -2.06
C SER A 39 16.69 4.90 -2.42
N GLY A 40 16.08 3.81 -1.95
CA GLY A 40 14.70 3.44 -2.27
C GLY A 40 14.57 2.58 -3.52
N ASN A 41 15.67 2.05 -4.02
CA ASN A 41 15.66 1.09 -5.10
C ASN A 41 15.53 -0.33 -4.55
N GLY A 42 14.88 -1.20 -5.31
CA GLY A 42 14.75 -2.61 -5.00
C GLY A 42 14.93 -3.47 -6.23
N VAL A 43 15.41 -4.69 -6.00
CA VAL A 43 15.45 -5.72 -7.03
C VAL A 43 14.27 -6.67 -6.81
N GLN A 44 13.71 -7.18 -7.89
CA GLN A 44 12.54 -8.08 -7.81
C GLN A 44 12.78 -9.28 -6.90
N SER A 45 13.96 -9.88 -6.94
CA SER A 45 14.30 -11.05 -6.11
C SER A 45 14.19 -10.76 -4.61
N ALA A 46 14.63 -9.58 -4.14
CA ALA A 46 14.48 -9.20 -2.74
C ALA A 46 13.01 -9.00 -2.35
N PHE A 47 12.20 -8.49 -3.28
CA PHE A 47 10.76 -8.34 -3.06
C PHE A 47 10.06 -9.70 -2.99
N LEU A 48 10.37 -10.62 -3.92
CA LEU A 48 9.83 -11.98 -3.91
C LEU A 48 10.22 -12.73 -2.62
N GLN A 49 11.48 -12.64 -2.17
CA GLN A 49 11.92 -13.22 -0.90
C GLN A 49 11.11 -12.67 0.29
N GLY A 50 10.77 -11.38 0.26
CA GLY A 50 9.91 -10.77 1.29
C GLY A 50 8.49 -11.36 1.28
N LEU A 51 7.90 -11.59 0.10
CA LEU A 51 6.59 -12.21 -0.04
C LEU A 51 6.61 -13.68 0.40
N ASP A 52 7.65 -14.43 0.04
CA ASP A 52 7.84 -15.82 0.45
C ASP A 52 7.98 -15.92 1.97
N TRP A 53 8.72 -15.01 2.60
CA TRP A 53 8.84 -14.95 4.04
C TRP A 53 7.48 -14.72 4.70
N ILE A 54 6.64 -13.82 4.17
CA ILE A 54 5.28 -13.62 4.68
C ILE A 54 4.45 -14.90 4.54
N HIS A 55 4.49 -15.54 3.38
CA HIS A 55 3.79 -16.79 3.11
C HIS A 55 4.15 -17.86 4.14
N GLU A 56 5.42 -18.01 4.47
CA GLU A 56 5.92 -19.02 5.41
C GLU A 56 5.58 -18.68 6.87
N TYR A 57 5.72 -17.39 7.27
CA TYR A 57 5.71 -17.00 8.68
C TYR A 57 4.45 -16.24 9.14
N HIS A 58 3.50 -15.92 8.26
CA HIS A 58 2.34 -15.10 8.65
C HIS A 58 1.58 -15.66 9.85
N ARG A 59 1.46 -16.97 9.98
CA ARG A 59 0.76 -17.62 11.10
C ARG A 59 1.54 -17.47 12.41
N SER A 60 2.85 -17.68 12.35
CA SER A 60 3.73 -17.58 13.54
C SER A 60 3.77 -16.16 14.11
N TYR A 61 3.73 -15.16 13.24
CA TYR A 61 3.71 -13.74 13.61
C TYR A 61 2.31 -13.15 13.70
N GLN A 62 1.26 -13.96 13.50
CA GLN A 62 -0.15 -13.51 13.49
C GLN A 62 -0.40 -12.34 12.53
N ILE A 63 0.25 -12.35 11.38
CA ILE A 63 0.06 -11.32 10.35
C ILE A 63 -1.32 -11.53 9.73
N ARG A 64 -2.12 -10.47 9.70
CA ARG A 64 -3.46 -10.45 9.10
C ARG A 64 -3.53 -9.53 7.88
N ILE A 65 -2.65 -8.51 7.85
CA ILE A 65 -2.67 -7.45 6.84
C ILE A 65 -1.27 -7.28 6.28
N VAL A 66 -1.17 -7.13 4.96
CA VAL A 66 0.06 -6.82 4.24
C VAL A 66 -0.12 -5.50 3.52
N ASN A 67 0.73 -4.52 3.83
CA ASN A 67 0.79 -3.24 3.14
C ASN A 67 1.97 -3.19 2.19
N ILE A 68 1.71 -3.02 0.90
CA ILE A 68 2.71 -2.92 -0.14
C ILE A 68 2.61 -1.55 -0.82
N SER A 69 3.40 -0.59 -0.34
CA SER A 69 3.43 0.77 -0.88
C SER A 69 4.57 0.98 -1.88
N ILE A 70 4.81 -0.03 -2.70
CA ILE A 70 5.76 -0.03 -3.81
C ILE A 70 5.11 -0.66 -5.04
N GLY A 71 5.56 -0.25 -6.20
CA GLY A 71 5.12 -0.79 -7.47
C GLY A 71 5.94 -0.18 -8.61
N SER A 72 5.92 -0.80 -9.75
CA SER A 72 6.61 -0.32 -10.95
C SER A 72 5.67 -0.31 -12.15
N PRO A 73 5.90 0.61 -13.10
CA PRO A 73 5.30 0.47 -14.41
C PRO A 73 5.89 -0.78 -15.10
N GLY A 74 5.10 -1.47 -15.90
CA GLY A 74 5.57 -2.64 -16.61
C GLY A 74 4.48 -3.28 -17.45
N SER A 75 4.86 -4.25 -18.25
CA SER A 75 3.90 -5.06 -19.00
C SER A 75 3.34 -6.17 -18.10
N GLU A 76 2.03 -6.30 -18.07
CA GLU A 76 1.34 -7.39 -17.36
C GLU A 76 1.76 -8.78 -17.90
N ASP A 77 2.15 -8.83 -19.17
CA ASP A 77 2.50 -10.09 -19.84
C ASP A 77 3.94 -10.55 -19.60
N SER A 78 4.79 -9.72 -19.02
CA SER A 78 6.16 -10.13 -18.73
C SER A 78 6.21 -11.29 -17.73
N SER A 79 7.21 -12.17 -17.88
CA SER A 79 7.43 -13.28 -16.93
C SER A 79 7.63 -12.78 -15.51
N ALA A 80 8.38 -11.69 -15.37
CA ALA A 80 8.64 -11.04 -14.08
C ALA A 80 7.35 -10.55 -13.40
N SER A 81 6.44 -9.92 -14.17
CA SER A 81 5.15 -9.47 -13.64
C SER A 81 4.25 -10.63 -13.25
N LYS A 82 4.19 -11.67 -14.06
CA LYS A 82 3.39 -12.87 -13.78
C LYS A 82 3.88 -13.59 -12.52
N GLU A 83 5.19 -13.69 -12.34
CA GLU A 83 5.78 -14.26 -11.14
C GLU A 83 5.42 -13.44 -9.89
N LEU A 84 5.56 -12.13 -9.96
CA LEU A 84 5.21 -11.23 -8.87
C LEU A 84 3.73 -11.33 -8.50
N LEU A 85 2.84 -11.32 -9.49
CA LEU A 85 1.40 -11.48 -9.28
C LEU A 85 1.06 -12.82 -8.63
N LYS A 86 1.75 -13.89 -9.01
CA LYS A 86 1.58 -15.23 -8.40
C LYS A 86 1.85 -15.18 -6.90
N HIS A 87 2.97 -14.59 -6.45
CA HIS A 87 3.33 -14.50 -5.04
C HIS A 87 2.36 -13.60 -4.24
N VAL A 88 2.00 -12.45 -4.80
CA VAL A 88 1.04 -11.55 -4.13
C VAL A 88 -0.35 -12.19 -4.00
N ASN A 89 -0.80 -12.90 -5.05
CA ASN A 89 -2.08 -13.60 -5.02
C ASN A 89 -2.07 -14.78 -4.04
N ALA A 90 -0.92 -15.46 -3.85
CA ALA A 90 -0.78 -16.51 -2.85
C ALA A 90 -1.03 -15.99 -1.44
N LEU A 91 -0.54 -14.80 -1.10
CA LEU A 91 -0.81 -14.19 0.21
C LEU A 91 -2.31 -13.92 0.43
N TRP A 92 -3.02 -13.53 -0.62
CA TRP A 92 -4.48 -13.38 -0.55
C TRP A 92 -5.18 -14.73 -0.35
N ASP A 93 -4.71 -15.77 -1.03
CA ASP A 93 -5.25 -17.13 -0.91
C ASP A 93 -4.95 -17.74 0.48
N ASP A 94 -3.89 -17.30 1.15
CA ASP A 94 -3.58 -17.62 2.56
C ASP A 94 -4.54 -16.95 3.56
N GLY A 95 -5.45 -16.09 3.09
CA GLY A 95 -6.42 -15.36 3.91
C GLY A 95 -5.94 -14.01 4.43
N LEU A 96 -4.80 -13.50 3.93
CA LEU A 96 -4.30 -12.18 4.30
C LEU A 96 -5.03 -11.07 3.56
N VAL A 97 -5.26 -9.95 4.23
CA VAL A 97 -5.71 -8.70 3.59
C VAL A 97 -4.49 -8.05 2.93
N VAL A 98 -4.44 -8.02 1.61
CA VAL A 98 -3.31 -7.46 0.87
C VAL A 98 -3.71 -6.13 0.26
N CYS A 99 -3.11 -5.03 0.74
CA CYS A 99 -3.30 -3.67 0.25
C CYS A 99 -2.09 -3.21 -0.54
N ILE A 100 -2.30 -2.77 -1.77
CA ILE A 100 -1.22 -2.35 -2.69
C ILE A 100 -1.48 -0.96 -3.25
N ALA A 101 -0.43 -0.15 -3.37
CA ALA A 101 -0.52 1.17 -3.99
C ALA A 101 -0.79 1.05 -5.49
N GLY A 102 -1.77 1.82 -5.99
CA GLY A 102 -2.16 1.84 -7.41
C GLY A 102 -1.13 2.47 -8.34
N GLY A 103 -0.10 3.14 -7.79
CA GLY A 103 0.94 3.81 -8.55
C GLY A 103 0.67 5.29 -8.82
N ASN A 104 1.70 6.01 -9.27
CA ASN A 104 1.69 7.47 -9.41
C ASN A 104 1.89 7.91 -10.87
N HIS A 105 1.43 7.12 -11.82
CA HIS A 105 1.57 7.35 -13.27
C HIS A 105 0.27 7.82 -13.94
N GLY A 106 -0.78 8.16 -13.13
CA GLY A 106 -2.02 8.76 -13.60
C GLY A 106 -1.83 10.14 -14.25
N PRO A 107 -2.90 10.78 -14.71
CA PRO A 107 -4.32 10.35 -14.63
C PRO A 107 -4.81 9.50 -15.80
N LYS A 108 -3.93 9.13 -16.74
CA LYS A 108 -4.34 8.37 -17.92
C LYS A 108 -4.85 6.98 -17.55
N PRO A 109 -5.82 6.41 -18.29
CA PRO A 109 -6.15 5.00 -18.17
C PRO A 109 -4.92 4.10 -18.36
N TYR A 110 -5.01 2.87 -17.87
CA TYR A 110 -3.92 1.86 -17.95
C TYR A 110 -2.64 2.27 -17.22
N SER A 111 -2.76 3.09 -16.17
CA SER A 111 -1.63 3.60 -15.39
C SER A 111 -1.48 2.96 -14.01
N ILE A 112 -2.21 1.89 -13.74
CA ILE A 112 -2.04 1.10 -12.52
C ILE A 112 -0.67 0.42 -12.54
N SER A 113 0.09 0.58 -11.46
CA SER A 113 1.39 -0.07 -11.31
C SER A 113 1.25 -1.55 -10.93
N ILE A 114 2.22 -2.36 -11.33
CA ILE A 114 2.33 -3.76 -10.94
C ILE A 114 2.96 -3.84 -9.54
N PRO A 115 2.42 -4.63 -8.61
CA PRO A 115 1.38 -5.67 -8.77
C PRO A 115 -0.06 -5.21 -8.45
N GLY A 116 -0.34 -3.90 -8.37
CA GLY A 116 -1.68 -3.38 -8.09
C GLY A 116 -2.73 -3.69 -9.16
N ASN A 117 -2.33 -4.24 -10.30
CA ASN A 117 -3.23 -4.69 -11.36
C ASN A 117 -3.89 -6.06 -11.10
N SER A 118 -3.52 -6.75 -10.02
CA SER A 118 -4.15 -8.04 -9.67
C SER A 118 -5.65 -7.88 -9.38
N PRO A 119 -6.51 -8.75 -9.92
CA PRO A 119 -7.94 -8.71 -9.62
C PRO A 119 -8.29 -9.17 -8.20
N LYS A 120 -7.38 -9.88 -7.51
CA LYS A 120 -7.66 -10.48 -6.19
C LYS A 120 -7.43 -9.53 -5.01
N ILE A 121 -6.44 -8.66 -5.11
CA ILE A 121 -5.95 -7.85 -3.99
C ILE A 121 -6.59 -6.46 -3.97
N ILE A 122 -6.47 -5.76 -2.85
CA ILE A 122 -7.03 -4.42 -2.68
C ILE A 122 -6.02 -3.38 -3.17
N THR A 123 -6.32 -2.77 -4.30
CA THR A 123 -5.50 -1.70 -4.88
C THR A 123 -6.00 -0.35 -4.44
N VAL A 124 -5.12 0.49 -3.92
CA VAL A 124 -5.43 1.77 -3.29
C VAL A 124 -4.95 2.93 -4.14
N GLY A 125 -5.87 3.81 -4.53
CA GLY A 125 -5.60 5.09 -5.17
C GLY A 125 -5.55 6.25 -4.17
N SER A 126 -5.20 7.45 -4.66
CA SER A 126 -5.28 8.69 -3.88
C SER A 126 -6.56 9.44 -4.23
N SER A 127 -7.34 9.82 -3.19
CA SER A 127 -8.61 10.54 -3.35
C SER A 127 -8.42 12.04 -3.55
N ASP A 128 -7.27 12.56 -3.18
CA ASP A 128 -6.90 13.98 -3.15
C ASP A 128 -5.73 14.32 -4.10
N ASP A 129 -5.60 13.56 -5.18
CA ASP A 129 -4.54 13.72 -6.17
C ASP A 129 -4.67 14.99 -7.05
N ASN A 130 -5.73 15.74 -6.86
CA ASN A 130 -5.98 17.04 -7.48
C ASN A 130 -5.50 18.23 -6.63
N PHE A 131 -5.02 18.01 -5.41
CA PHE A 131 -4.45 19.06 -4.57
C PHE A 131 -2.98 19.34 -4.94
N GLN A 132 -2.59 20.61 -4.79
CA GLN A 132 -1.20 20.99 -5.00
C GLN A 132 -0.27 20.36 -3.96
N MET A 133 0.78 19.70 -4.43
CA MET A 133 1.80 19.10 -3.56
C MET A 133 2.71 20.17 -2.98
N ILE A 134 2.91 20.14 -1.66
CA ILE A 134 3.85 21.03 -0.94
C ILE A 134 5.28 20.77 -1.47
N GLY A 135 5.99 21.84 -1.76
CA GLY A 135 7.38 21.78 -2.25
C GLY A 135 7.54 21.53 -3.75
N ARG A 136 6.45 21.37 -4.51
CA ARG A 136 6.49 21.28 -5.96
C ARG A 136 6.04 22.59 -6.62
N LYS A 137 6.84 23.10 -7.56
CA LYS A 137 6.54 24.35 -8.28
C LYS A 137 5.39 24.21 -9.28
N HIS A 138 5.18 23.02 -9.82
CA HIS A 138 4.12 22.75 -10.78
C HIS A 138 3.03 21.89 -10.15
N PHE A 139 1.79 22.30 -10.36
CA PHE A 139 0.62 21.52 -10.01
C PHE A 139 0.59 20.26 -10.88
N SER A 140 0.66 19.12 -10.24
CA SER A 140 0.48 17.82 -10.91
C SER A 140 -0.84 17.24 -10.40
N SER A 141 -1.92 17.57 -11.09
CA SER A 141 -3.23 16.98 -10.79
C SER A 141 -3.33 15.58 -11.37
N GLY A 142 -3.92 14.67 -10.61
CA GLY A 142 -4.28 13.37 -11.09
C GLY A 142 -3.10 12.41 -11.22
N TYR A 143 -2.18 12.40 -10.26
CA TYR A 143 -1.05 11.45 -10.29
C TYR A 143 -1.47 10.00 -10.00
N SER A 144 -2.57 9.78 -9.30
CA SER A 144 -3.03 8.44 -8.91
C SER A 144 -3.25 7.56 -10.13
N GLY A 145 -2.73 6.34 -10.09
CA GLY A 145 -2.93 5.34 -11.13
C GLY A 145 -4.41 5.03 -11.34
N ARG A 146 -4.81 4.88 -12.60
CA ARG A 146 -6.21 4.66 -13.01
C ARG A 146 -6.31 3.50 -13.97
N GLY A 147 -7.33 2.69 -13.74
CA GLY A 147 -7.74 1.61 -14.63
C GLY A 147 -8.51 2.09 -15.88
N PRO A 148 -9.06 1.15 -16.65
CA PRO A 148 -8.93 -0.29 -16.43
C PRO A 148 -7.47 -0.77 -16.60
N THR A 149 -7.16 -1.98 -16.12
CA THR A 149 -5.90 -2.66 -16.46
C THR A 149 -5.93 -3.17 -17.89
N THR A 150 -4.81 -3.64 -18.43
CA THR A 150 -4.79 -4.24 -19.76
C THR A 150 -5.63 -5.51 -19.86
N SER A 151 -5.85 -6.18 -18.72
CA SER A 151 -6.77 -7.32 -18.57
C SER A 151 -8.23 -6.89 -18.31
N CYS A 152 -8.59 -5.62 -18.55
CA CYS A 152 -9.93 -5.06 -18.35
C CYS A 152 -10.47 -5.13 -16.90
N VAL A 153 -9.60 -5.19 -15.91
CA VAL A 153 -9.98 -5.12 -14.49
C VAL A 153 -10.08 -3.66 -14.07
N MET A 154 -11.20 -3.30 -13.44
CA MET A 154 -11.36 -1.95 -12.88
C MET A 154 -10.53 -1.78 -11.60
N LYS A 155 -9.64 -0.80 -11.59
CA LYS A 155 -8.76 -0.45 -10.47
C LYS A 155 -8.60 1.08 -10.40
N PRO A 156 -8.32 1.68 -9.24
CA PRO A 156 -8.17 1.05 -7.92
C PRO A 156 -9.53 0.59 -7.36
N ASP A 157 -9.51 -0.30 -6.36
CA ASP A 157 -10.72 -0.78 -5.67
C ASP A 157 -11.24 0.26 -4.67
N VAL A 158 -10.32 1.00 -4.06
CA VAL A 158 -10.61 2.01 -3.04
C VAL A 158 -9.64 3.18 -3.15
N VAL A 159 -10.05 4.33 -2.67
CA VAL A 159 -9.21 5.53 -2.57
C VAL A 159 -9.15 6.03 -1.14
N ALA A 160 -8.01 6.63 -0.76
CA ALA A 160 -7.80 7.27 0.52
C ALA A 160 -6.93 8.52 0.36
N PRO A 161 -6.88 9.44 1.34
CA PRO A 161 -5.99 10.59 1.29
C PRO A 161 -4.52 10.17 1.11
N GLY A 162 -3.85 10.76 0.13
CA GLY A 162 -2.46 10.44 -0.22
C GLY A 162 -1.63 11.66 -0.57
N THR A 163 -2.22 12.89 -0.57
CA THR A 163 -1.53 14.13 -0.90
C THR A 163 -1.18 14.91 0.35
N ASN A 164 0.07 15.36 0.46
CA ASN A 164 0.58 16.17 1.57
C ASN A 164 0.41 15.50 2.95
N ILE A 165 0.58 14.21 3.02
CA ILE A 165 0.42 13.46 4.26
C ILE A 165 1.62 13.68 5.18
N PHE A 166 1.34 14.17 6.38
CA PHE A 166 2.31 14.34 7.45
C PHE A 166 2.48 13.03 8.23
N SER A 167 3.72 12.56 8.38
CA SER A 167 4.02 11.34 9.14
C SER A 167 5.48 11.25 9.55
N CYS A 168 5.82 10.16 10.24
CA CYS A 168 7.15 9.87 10.77
C CYS A 168 8.23 9.89 9.68
N SER A 169 9.43 10.31 10.06
CA SER A 169 10.62 10.33 9.22
C SER A 169 11.82 9.76 9.98
N LEU A 170 12.96 9.63 9.30
CA LEU A 170 14.22 9.24 9.94
C LEU A 170 14.64 10.26 11.02
N ASN A 171 15.47 9.79 11.98
CA ASN A 171 16.06 10.60 13.03
C ASN A 171 15.02 11.31 13.92
N ASN A 172 13.95 10.62 14.30
CA ASN A 172 12.86 11.13 15.14
C ASN A 172 12.25 12.44 14.63
N ARG A 173 12.14 12.57 13.31
CA ARG A 173 11.53 13.72 12.66
C ARG A 173 10.22 13.33 12.00
N TYR A 174 9.55 14.34 11.48
CA TYR A 174 8.36 14.21 10.66
C TYR A 174 8.60 14.85 9.30
N THR A 175 7.84 14.41 8.31
CA THR A 175 7.92 14.96 6.95
C THR A 175 6.58 14.81 6.25
N ILE A 176 6.40 15.58 5.19
CA ILE A 176 5.23 15.52 4.33
C ILE A 176 5.61 14.78 3.05
N LYS A 177 4.80 13.80 2.66
CA LYS A 177 4.96 13.08 1.39
C LYS A 177 3.61 12.97 0.69
N SER A 178 3.67 12.75 -0.65
CA SER A 178 2.47 12.53 -1.47
C SER A 178 2.68 11.32 -2.37
N GLY A 179 1.60 10.57 -2.59
CA GLY A 179 1.57 9.39 -3.44
C GLY A 179 0.53 8.38 -2.99
N THR A 180 0.14 7.48 -3.87
CA THR A 180 -0.69 6.32 -3.52
C THR A 180 -0.05 5.45 -2.42
N SER A 181 1.28 5.51 -2.30
CA SER A 181 2.04 4.90 -1.20
C SER A 181 1.63 5.43 0.18
N MET A 182 1.10 6.66 0.28
CA MET A 182 0.61 7.27 1.52
C MET A 182 -0.86 6.93 1.76
N ALA A 183 -1.64 6.77 0.70
CA ALA A 183 -3.03 6.34 0.78
C ALA A 183 -3.16 4.87 1.24
N THR A 184 -2.28 4.00 0.78
CA THR A 184 -2.33 2.56 1.08
C THR A 184 -2.29 2.24 2.58
N PRO A 185 -1.37 2.82 3.40
CA PRO A 185 -1.36 2.56 4.84
C PRO A 185 -2.56 3.14 5.60
N VAL A 186 -3.27 4.13 5.06
CA VAL A 186 -4.56 4.58 5.62
C VAL A 186 -5.57 3.45 5.55
N VAL A 187 -5.68 2.81 4.38
CA VAL A 187 -6.58 1.66 4.15
C VAL A 187 -6.17 0.46 5.00
N SER A 188 -4.87 0.13 5.04
CA SER A 188 -4.34 -0.98 5.84
C SER A 188 -4.60 -0.77 7.35
N GLY A 189 -4.39 0.45 7.84
CA GLY A 189 -4.71 0.81 9.22
C GLY A 189 -6.20 0.72 9.53
N SER A 190 -7.06 1.14 8.59
CA SER A 190 -8.51 1.01 8.72
C SER A 190 -8.96 -0.45 8.80
N PHE A 191 -8.35 -1.34 8.01
CA PHE A 191 -8.60 -2.78 8.13
C PHE A 191 -8.13 -3.35 9.48
N ALA A 192 -7.03 -2.83 10.05
CA ALA A 192 -6.60 -3.25 11.37
C ALA A 192 -7.64 -2.90 12.44
N LEU A 193 -8.24 -1.70 12.40
CA LEU A 193 -9.34 -1.32 13.28
C LEU A 193 -10.60 -2.17 13.06
N LEU A 194 -10.92 -2.51 11.82
CA LEU A 194 -12.05 -3.41 11.52
C LEU A 194 -11.81 -4.81 12.07
N LEU A 195 -10.60 -5.34 11.95
CA LEU A 195 -10.24 -6.66 12.48
C LEU A 195 -10.15 -6.67 14.01
N GLU A 196 -9.82 -5.54 14.66
CA GLU A 196 -9.94 -5.40 16.11
C GLU A 196 -11.39 -5.54 16.56
N LYS A 197 -12.30 -4.90 15.84
CA LYS A 197 -13.74 -4.94 16.15
C LYS A 197 -14.40 -6.25 15.72
N TYR A 198 -13.96 -6.82 14.60
CA TYR A 198 -14.53 -8.03 14.01
C TYR A 198 -13.41 -9.05 13.72
N PRO A 199 -12.85 -9.70 14.75
CA PRO A 199 -11.65 -10.53 14.63
C PRO A 199 -11.82 -11.78 13.76
N PHE A 200 -13.06 -12.21 13.52
CA PHE A 200 -13.36 -13.37 12.68
C PHE A 200 -13.57 -13.04 11.21
N TYR A 201 -13.55 -11.76 10.83
CA TYR A 201 -13.68 -11.39 9.41
C TYR A 201 -12.47 -11.91 8.63
N THR A 202 -12.78 -12.49 7.48
CA THR A 202 -11.78 -12.91 6.50
C THR A 202 -11.38 -11.74 5.59
N ASN A 203 -10.34 -11.93 4.79
CA ASN A 203 -9.98 -10.96 3.75
C ASN A 203 -11.13 -10.74 2.75
N LYS A 204 -11.96 -11.76 2.50
CA LYS A 204 -13.13 -11.66 1.60
C LYS A 204 -14.24 -10.82 2.21
N ASP A 205 -14.48 -10.94 3.52
CA ASP A 205 -15.49 -10.13 4.21
C ASP A 205 -15.11 -8.64 4.24
N LEU A 206 -13.80 -8.36 4.26
CA LEU A 206 -13.25 -7.01 4.24
C LEU A 206 -13.07 -6.44 2.83
N SER A 207 -13.13 -7.28 1.83
CA SER A 207 -12.98 -6.85 0.44
C SER A 207 -14.26 -6.21 -0.07
N LEU A 208 -14.15 -5.03 -0.62
CA LEU A 208 -15.27 -4.33 -1.29
C LEU A 208 -15.55 -4.88 -2.70
N ILE A 209 -14.81 -5.90 -3.14
CA ILE A 209 -14.94 -6.48 -4.49
C ILE A 209 -16.29 -7.17 -4.70
N HIS A 210 -17.03 -7.40 -3.63
CA HIS A 210 -18.30 -8.13 -3.68
C HIS A 210 -19.55 -7.25 -3.47
N ILE A 211 -19.39 -5.93 -3.57
CA ILE A 211 -20.51 -5.00 -3.55
C ILE A 211 -20.95 -4.65 -4.97
#